data_219428a0a2cf7449b692e21939ff1b8e
#
_entry.id   219428a0a2cf7449b692e21939ff1b8e
#
_cell.length_a   1.000
_cell.length_b   1.000
_cell.length_c   1.000
_cell.angle_alpha   90.00
_cell.angle_beta   90.00
_cell.angle_gamma   90.00
#
_symmetry.space_group_name_H-M   'P 1'
#
loop_
_entity.id
_entity.type
_entity.pdbx_description
1 polymer ?
#
loop_
_entity_poly.entity_id
_entity_poly.type
_entity_poly.pdbx_seq_one_letter_code
_entity_poly.pdbx_strand_id
1 'polypeptide(L)'
;MSDILDSRNLLDELKTLDKIDDIERIAAIEELIEEVGKEDFEFGVTFIRENFWVEYCEDFAYECGYLDRQGDNNPLHYHIDWQSWADAVEMDYGQIDFDGDNYYWRVWWQTNS
;
A
#
# COMPACT_ATOMS: atom_id res chain seq x y z
N MET A 1 7.34 -4.17 12.46
CA MET A 1 7.44 -3.61 11.10
C MET A 1 6.06 -3.61 10.47
N SER A 2 5.67 -2.53 9.86
CA SER A 2 4.32 -2.41 9.31
C SER A 2 4.28 -2.94 7.88
N ASP A 3 3.21 -3.68 7.53
CA ASP A 3 2.98 -4.13 6.15
C ASP A 3 2.34 -3.03 5.30
N ILE A 4 1.94 -1.94 5.93
CA ILE A 4 1.35 -0.78 5.26
C ILE A 4 2.18 0.45 5.66
N LEU A 5 2.64 1.20 4.65
CA LEU A 5 3.40 2.43 4.86
C LEU A 5 2.58 3.62 4.37
N ASP A 6 2.66 4.71 5.10
CA ASP A 6 2.04 5.99 4.72
C ASP A 6 3.15 6.94 4.29
N SER A 7 3.02 7.55 3.11
CA SER A 7 4.02 8.48 2.59
C SER A 7 4.30 9.65 3.53
N ARG A 8 3.29 10.11 4.26
CA ARG A 8 3.45 11.22 5.19
C ARG A 8 4.36 10.85 6.35
N ASN A 9 4.29 9.58 6.80
CA ASN A 9 5.20 9.09 7.83
C ASN A 9 6.64 9.01 7.33
N LEU A 10 6.83 8.67 6.05
CA LEU A 10 8.14 8.65 5.43
C LEU A 10 8.72 10.06 5.31
N LEU A 11 7.88 11.05 5.01
CA LEU A 11 8.32 12.45 4.99
C LEU A 11 8.76 12.91 6.37
N ASP A 12 8.03 12.53 7.41
CA ASP A 12 8.42 12.86 8.79
C ASP A 12 9.74 12.18 9.16
N GLU A 13 9.92 10.95 8.72
CA GLU A 13 11.18 10.23 8.93
C GLU A 13 12.35 10.97 8.29
N LEU A 14 12.18 11.46 7.06
CA LEU A 14 13.24 12.21 6.37
C LEU A 14 13.74 13.40 7.18
N LYS A 15 12.88 14.07 7.92
CA LYS A 15 13.24 15.22 8.72
C LYS A 15 14.16 14.86 9.88
N THR A 16 14.16 13.60 10.30
CA THR A 16 14.94 13.12 11.44
C THR A 16 16.19 12.37 11.06
N LEU A 17 16.36 12.02 9.77
CA LEU A 17 17.48 11.22 9.32
C LEU A 17 18.76 12.06 9.18
N ASP A 18 19.88 11.44 9.51
CA ASP A 18 21.19 12.07 9.38
C ASP A 18 21.68 11.95 7.94
N LYS A 19 22.07 13.07 7.34
CA LYS A 19 22.49 13.12 5.94
C LYS A 19 23.77 12.33 5.64
N ILE A 20 24.50 11.96 6.66
CA ILE A 20 25.74 11.21 6.49
C ILE A 20 25.52 9.74 6.82
N ASP A 21 24.91 9.45 7.98
CA ASP A 21 24.76 8.09 8.48
C ASP A 21 23.59 7.35 7.82
N ASP A 22 22.56 8.06 7.40
CA ASP A 22 21.34 7.47 6.86
C ASP A 22 21.19 7.69 5.36
N ILE A 23 22.28 7.86 4.65
CA ILE A 23 22.28 8.24 3.24
C ILE A 23 21.51 7.24 2.36
N GLU A 24 21.61 5.95 2.65
CA GLU A 24 20.91 4.93 1.87
C GLU A 24 19.40 5.00 2.08
N ARG A 25 18.98 5.24 3.32
CA ARG A 25 17.55 5.37 3.64
C ARG A 25 16.98 6.62 3.02
N ILE A 26 17.70 7.73 3.08
CA ILE A 26 17.31 8.99 2.45
C ILE A 26 17.15 8.80 0.95
N ALA A 27 18.11 8.17 0.30
CA ALA A 27 18.05 7.93 -1.15
C ALA A 27 16.85 7.06 -1.52
N ALA A 28 16.55 6.03 -0.73
CA ALA A 28 15.42 5.15 -0.98
C ALA A 28 14.09 5.91 -0.91
N ILE A 29 13.92 6.75 0.10
CA ILE A 29 12.70 7.55 0.25
C ILE A 29 12.59 8.59 -0.86
N GLU A 30 13.69 9.23 -1.22
CA GLU A 30 13.69 10.22 -2.32
C GLU A 30 13.32 9.58 -3.65
N GLU A 31 13.75 8.33 -3.87
CA GLU A 31 13.37 7.58 -5.06
C GLU A 31 11.86 7.33 -5.11
N LEU A 32 11.26 6.99 -3.97
CA LEU A 32 9.81 6.84 -3.89
C LEU A 32 9.09 8.15 -4.23
N ILE A 33 9.59 9.26 -3.71
CA ILE A 33 9.00 10.58 -3.97
C ILE A 33 9.06 10.89 -5.46
N GLU A 34 10.18 10.59 -6.11
CA GLU A 34 10.36 10.84 -7.53
C GLU A 34 9.42 9.98 -8.37
N GLU A 35 9.26 8.71 -8.01
CA GLU A 35 8.42 7.77 -8.74
C GLU A 35 6.92 8.10 -8.61
N VAL A 36 6.48 8.46 -7.42
CA VAL A 36 5.08 8.74 -7.12
C VAL A 36 4.69 10.17 -7.49
N GLY A 37 5.61 11.11 -7.32
CA GLY A 37 5.35 12.53 -7.47
C GLY A 37 5.26 13.23 -6.13
N LYS A 38 5.93 14.36 -6.01
CA LYS A 38 6.05 15.08 -4.75
C LYS A 38 4.71 15.50 -4.18
N GLU A 39 3.82 16.04 -5.02
CA GLU A 39 2.51 16.50 -4.57
C GLU A 39 1.68 15.36 -4.00
N ASP A 40 1.63 14.24 -4.71
CA ASP A 40 0.87 13.07 -4.27
C ASP A 40 1.46 12.49 -3.00
N PHE A 41 2.79 12.47 -2.92
CA PHE A 41 3.50 11.95 -1.75
C PHE A 41 3.20 12.80 -0.50
N GLU A 42 3.17 14.11 -0.66
CA GLU A 42 2.84 15.05 0.43
C GLU A 42 1.36 14.95 0.83
N PHE A 43 0.49 14.72 -0.13
CA PHE A 43 -0.94 14.56 0.10
C PHE A 43 -1.24 13.30 0.91
N GLY A 44 -0.57 12.23 0.60
CA GLY A 44 -0.70 10.95 1.27
C GLY A 44 -0.93 9.81 0.31
N VAL A 45 0.02 8.89 0.27
CA VAL A 45 -0.06 7.67 -0.52
C VAL A 45 0.15 6.49 0.42
N THR A 46 -0.65 5.46 0.26
CA THR A 46 -0.52 4.23 1.03
C THR A 46 0.20 3.20 0.21
N PHE A 47 1.25 2.61 0.79
CA PHE A 47 2.02 1.54 0.19
C PHE A 47 1.72 0.25 0.94
N ILE A 48 1.33 -0.80 0.22
CA ILE A 48 0.95 -2.08 0.81
C ILE A 48 1.98 -3.12 0.38
N ARG A 49 2.61 -3.78 1.35
CA ARG A 49 3.62 -4.79 1.07
C ARG A 49 3.01 -5.96 0.31
N GLU A 50 3.73 -6.48 -0.69
CA GLU A 50 3.24 -7.56 -1.56
C GLU A 50 2.76 -8.78 -0.78
N ASN A 51 3.49 -9.19 0.25
CA ASN A 51 3.11 -10.39 1.00
C ASN A 51 1.87 -10.19 1.90
N PHE A 52 1.43 -8.95 2.06
CA PHE A 52 0.20 -8.62 2.79
C PHE A 52 -0.97 -8.30 1.85
N TRP A 53 -0.72 -8.28 0.55
CA TRP A 53 -1.67 -7.76 -0.44
C TRP A 53 -3.00 -8.50 -0.45
N VAL A 54 -2.96 -9.84 -0.44
CA VAL A 54 -4.20 -10.62 -0.47
C VAL A 54 -5.06 -10.35 0.76
N GLU A 55 -4.45 -10.29 1.94
CA GLU A 55 -5.17 -9.99 3.18
C GLU A 55 -5.76 -8.58 3.15
N TYR A 56 -5.01 -7.63 2.63
CA TYR A 56 -5.50 -6.26 2.44
C TYR A 56 -6.73 -6.24 1.56
N CYS A 57 -6.72 -6.99 0.47
CA CYS A 57 -7.85 -7.05 -0.45
C CYS A 57 -9.07 -7.74 0.15
N GLU A 58 -8.87 -8.72 1.03
CA GLU A 58 -9.95 -9.34 1.78
C GLU A 58 -10.66 -8.30 2.65
N ASP A 59 -9.88 -7.55 3.43
CA ASP A 59 -10.43 -6.49 4.27
C ASP A 59 -11.13 -5.41 3.46
N PHE A 60 -10.57 -5.07 2.32
CA PHE A 60 -11.16 -4.11 1.40
C PHE A 60 -12.56 -4.55 0.94
N ALA A 61 -12.73 -5.84 0.63
CA ALA A 61 -14.03 -6.36 0.21
C ALA A 61 -15.09 -6.18 1.29
N TYR A 62 -14.73 -6.39 2.55
CA TYR A 62 -15.65 -6.19 3.66
C TYR A 62 -15.91 -4.72 3.94
N GLU A 63 -14.89 -3.89 3.91
CA GLU A 63 -15.01 -2.45 4.17
C GLU A 63 -15.85 -1.73 3.14
N CYS A 64 -15.77 -2.16 1.89
CA CYS A 64 -16.56 -1.57 0.80
C CYS A 64 -17.97 -2.13 0.71
N GLY A 65 -18.34 -3.07 1.57
CA GLY A 65 -19.68 -3.61 1.59
C GLY A 65 -19.98 -4.66 0.53
N TYR A 66 -18.96 -5.16 -0.16
CA TYR A 66 -19.15 -6.25 -1.12
C TYR A 66 -19.57 -7.54 -0.44
N LEU A 67 -19.15 -7.71 0.82
CA LEU A 67 -19.54 -8.85 1.65
C LEU A 67 -19.88 -8.35 3.05
N ASP A 68 -20.89 -8.97 3.64
CA ASP A 68 -21.23 -8.72 5.04
C ASP A 68 -20.33 -9.58 5.92
N ARG A 69 -19.71 -8.93 6.90
CA ARG A 69 -18.92 -9.64 7.89
C ARG A 69 -19.86 -10.11 9.00
N GLN A 70 -20.24 -11.35 8.94
CA GLN A 70 -21.11 -11.96 9.97
C GLN A 70 -20.24 -12.63 11.04
N GLY A 71 -19.56 -11.80 11.82
CA GLY A 71 -18.59 -12.31 12.75
C GLY A 71 -17.51 -13.08 11.98
N ASP A 72 -17.09 -14.21 12.52
CA ASP A 72 -16.06 -15.01 11.88
C ASP A 72 -16.63 -16.12 11.00
N ASN A 73 -17.94 -16.13 10.78
CA ASN A 73 -18.64 -17.27 10.20
C ASN A 73 -19.35 -17.02 8.88
N ASN A 74 -18.90 -16.00 8.12
CA ASN A 74 -19.48 -15.81 6.80
C ASN A 74 -19.05 -16.95 5.86
N PRO A 75 -19.96 -17.84 5.45
CA PRO A 75 -19.57 -18.99 4.61
C PRO A 75 -19.03 -18.57 3.24
N LEU A 76 -19.42 -17.40 2.75
CA LEU A 76 -18.92 -16.91 1.46
C LEU A 76 -17.41 -16.67 1.48
N HIS A 77 -16.85 -16.38 2.65
CA HIS A 77 -15.42 -16.18 2.79
C HIS A 77 -14.61 -17.38 2.29
N TYR A 78 -15.10 -18.59 2.52
CA TYR A 78 -14.42 -19.83 2.15
C TYR A 78 -14.64 -20.24 0.70
N HIS A 79 -15.57 -19.59 0.01
CA HIS A 79 -15.89 -19.90 -1.38
C HIS A 79 -15.35 -18.87 -2.36
N ILE A 80 -14.69 -17.82 -1.87
CA ILE A 80 -14.12 -16.78 -2.71
C ILE A 80 -12.68 -17.12 -3.04
N ASP A 81 -12.32 -17.01 -4.30
CA ASP A 81 -10.92 -17.07 -4.72
C ASP A 81 -10.29 -15.72 -4.42
N TRP A 82 -9.72 -15.58 -3.25
CA TRP A 82 -9.14 -14.33 -2.79
C TRP A 82 -7.94 -13.90 -3.63
N GLN A 83 -7.21 -14.85 -4.19
CA GLN A 83 -6.10 -14.51 -5.08
C GLN A 83 -6.62 -13.85 -6.37
N SER A 84 -7.68 -14.38 -6.96
CA SER A 84 -8.29 -13.78 -8.15
C SER A 84 -8.88 -12.40 -7.85
N TRP A 85 -9.49 -12.23 -6.67
CA TRP A 85 -9.99 -10.93 -6.25
C TRP A 85 -8.84 -9.93 -6.10
N ALA A 86 -7.74 -10.32 -5.46
CA ALA A 86 -6.58 -9.47 -5.29
C ALA A 86 -5.95 -9.11 -6.65
N ASP A 87 -5.88 -10.06 -7.57
CA ASP A 87 -5.36 -9.80 -8.91
C ASP A 87 -6.21 -8.77 -9.66
N ALA A 88 -7.53 -8.83 -9.49
CA ALA A 88 -8.42 -7.86 -10.10
C ALA A 88 -8.25 -6.46 -9.49
N VAL A 89 -8.09 -6.39 -8.19
CA VAL A 89 -7.90 -5.11 -7.49
C VAL A 89 -6.58 -4.47 -7.88
N GLU A 90 -5.51 -5.27 -8.03
CA GLU A 90 -4.18 -4.72 -8.33
C GLU A 90 -4.09 -4.03 -9.69
N MET A 91 -5.04 -4.26 -10.59
CA MET A 91 -5.06 -3.61 -11.89
C MET A 91 -5.10 -2.08 -11.80
N ASP A 92 -5.64 -1.55 -10.70
CA ASP A 92 -5.71 -0.12 -10.44
C ASP A 92 -4.52 0.41 -9.63
N TYR A 93 -3.58 -0.47 -9.27
CA TYR A 93 -2.45 -0.12 -8.42
C TYR A 93 -1.13 -0.17 -9.19
N GLY A 94 -0.22 0.72 -8.83
CA GLY A 94 1.17 0.64 -9.28
C GLY A 94 1.97 -0.24 -8.36
N GLN A 95 3.15 -0.63 -8.80
CA GLN A 95 4.09 -1.43 -8.00
C GLN A 95 5.41 -0.71 -7.92
N ILE A 96 6.07 -0.80 -6.79
CA ILE A 96 7.37 -0.15 -6.57
C ILE A 96 8.18 -0.96 -5.56
N ASP A 97 9.48 -1.04 -5.81
CA ASP A 97 10.40 -1.65 -4.86
C ASP A 97 10.89 -0.61 -3.87
N PHE A 98 10.87 -0.96 -2.60
CA PHE A 98 11.38 -0.10 -1.56
C PHE A 98 11.95 -0.96 -0.43
N ASP A 99 13.20 -0.68 -0.06
CA ASP A 99 13.86 -1.35 1.06
C ASP A 99 13.88 -2.88 0.92
N GLY A 100 14.03 -3.38 -0.31
CA GLY A 100 14.10 -4.80 -0.59
C GLY A 100 12.78 -5.52 -0.75
N ASP A 101 11.67 -4.82 -0.59
CA ASP A 101 10.33 -5.39 -0.73
C ASP A 101 9.56 -4.70 -1.85
N ASN A 102 8.64 -5.42 -2.46
CA ASN A 102 7.72 -4.85 -3.45
C ASN A 102 6.45 -4.37 -2.76
N TYR A 103 5.99 -3.20 -3.15
CA TYR A 103 4.79 -2.59 -2.59
C TYR A 103 3.82 -2.24 -3.70
N TYR A 104 2.51 -2.36 -3.39
CA TYR A 104 1.44 -1.83 -4.23
C TYR A 104 1.05 -0.45 -3.71
N TRP A 105 0.77 0.49 -4.63
CA TRP A 105 0.36 1.84 -4.24
C TRP A 105 -0.62 2.43 -5.23
N ARG A 106 -1.41 3.36 -4.74
CA ARG A 106 -2.37 4.09 -5.56
C ARG A 106 -2.65 5.42 -4.89
N VAL A 107 -2.77 6.48 -5.69
CA VAL A 107 -3.27 7.75 -5.16
C VAL A 107 -4.80 7.71 -5.16
N TRP A 108 -5.40 8.19 -4.10
CA TRP A 108 -6.84 8.05 -3.89
C TRP A 108 -7.68 8.68 -5.01
N TRP A 109 -7.19 9.73 -5.67
CA TRP A 109 -7.92 10.40 -6.72
C TRP A 109 -7.90 9.63 -8.05
N GLN A 110 -7.12 8.59 -8.17
CA GLN A 110 -7.09 7.74 -9.37
C GLN A 110 -8.09 6.58 -9.32
N THR A 111 -8.97 6.57 -8.34
CA THR A 111 -9.84 5.42 -8.09
C THR A 111 -10.89 5.15 -9.16
N ASN A 112 -11.12 6.06 -10.07
CA ASN A 112 -12.20 5.96 -11.05
C ASN A 112 -11.72 5.99 -12.47
N SER A 113 -10.63 5.38 -12.69
CA SER A 113 -10.16 5.26 -14.07
C SER A 113 -11.13 4.45 -14.93
#